data_9cf24592a5c53e888ca9eab1d1e09bea
#
_entry.id   9cf24592a5c53e888ca9eab1d1e09bea
#
_cell.length_a   1.000
_cell.length_b   1.000
_cell.length_c   1.000
_cell.angle_alpha   90.00
_cell.angle_beta   90.00
_cell.angle_gamma   90.00
#
_symmetry.space_group_name_H-M   'P 1'
#
loop_
_entity.id
_entity.type
_entity.pdbx_description
1 polymer ?
#
loop_
_entity_poly.entity_id
_entity_poly.type
_entity_poly.pdbx_seq_one_letter_code
_entity_poly.pdbx_strand_id
1 'polypeptide(L)'
;MQIQIYEKNEQFRTFVRTKDPSPMAKIYVASSWRNQYYPEVVARLREAGHEVYDFRNPPHGGNGFRWTDIDPDAPDWTFGQYAEGLHHPKAERQFAADLEALEWADTCVLVLPCGRSAHTEAGWMAGAGRRVIAYIPEMVEPELMYKLFDAVVGTLDDLVGSI
;
A
#
# COMPACT_ATOMS: atom_id res chain seq x y z
N MET A 1 7.39 -18.97 17.11
CA MET A 1 6.48 -18.06 16.36
C MET A 1 5.06 -18.40 16.78
N GLN A 2 4.47 -17.61 17.68
CA GLN A 2 3.10 -17.80 18.14
C GLN A 2 2.18 -16.96 17.25
N ILE A 3 1.19 -17.59 16.64
CA ILE A 3 0.12 -16.93 15.91
C ILE A 3 -1.03 -16.77 16.92
N GLN A 4 -1.37 -15.54 17.25
CA GLN A 4 -2.54 -15.25 18.09
C GLN A 4 -3.73 -14.98 17.16
N ILE A 5 -4.80 -15.77 17.32
CA ILE A 5 -6.05 -15.61 16.58
C ILE A 5 -7.01 -14.86 17.51
N TYR A 6 -7.44 -13.67 17.10
CA TYR A 6 -8.49 -12.94 17.81
C TYR A 6 -9.84 -13.19 17.12
N GLU A 7 -10.76 -13.82 17.84
CA GLU A 7 -12.15 -13.98 17.42
C GLU A 7 -12.95 -12.73 17.85
N LYS A 8 -13.27 -11.86 16.91
CA LYS A 8 -14.33 -10.89 17.04
C LYS A 8 -15.24 -10.99 15.83
N ASN A 9 -16.44 -11.54 16.04
CA ASN A 9 -17.47 -11.84 15.06
C ASN A 9 -17.13 -12.92 14.02
N GLU A 10 -18.07 -13.81 13.75
CA GLU A 10 -17.93 -15.02 12.91
C GLU A 10 -17.56 -14.77 11.44
N GLN A 11 -17.44 -13.52 10.98
CA GLN A 11 -17.17 -13.17 9.58
C GLN A 11 -15.72 -12.87 9.23
N PHE A 12 -14.84 -12.51 10.20
CA PHE A 12 -13.47 -12.13 9.89
C PHE A 12 -12.48 -12.69 10.91
N ARG A 13 -11.56 -13.56 10.47
CA ARG A 13 -10.39 -13.99 11.25
C ARG A 13 -9.21 -13.12 10.87
N THR A 14 -8.66 -12.41 11.85
CA THR A 14 -7.46 -11.59 11.69
C THR A 14 -6.22 -12.40 12.04
N PHE A 15 -5.24 -12.49 11.14
CA PHE A 15 -3.92 -13.06 11.41
C PHE A 15 -2.97 -11.92 11.76
N VAL A 16 -2.51 -11.86 13.00
CA VAL A 16 -1.57 -10.83 13.46
C VAL A 16 -0.24 -11.49 13.83
N ARG A 17 0.85 -11.07 13.19
CA ARG A 17 2.20 -11.28 13.70
C ARG A 17 2.47 -10.19 14.74
N THR A 18 2.68 -10.56 16.00
CA THR A 18 2.95 -9.58 17.05
C THR A 18 4.35 -8.99 16.89
N LYS A 19 4.43 -7.79 16.32
CA LYS A 19 5.46 -6.80 16.63
C LYS A 19 4.80 -5.82 17.60
N ASP A 20 5.54 -5.35 18.61
CA ASP A 20 5.02 -4.31 19.50
C ASP A 20 4.58 -3.11 18.68
N PRO A 21 3.34 -2.60 18.88
CA PRO A 21 2.85 -1.46 18.15
C PRO A 21 3.75 -0.26 18.43
N SER A 22 4.23 0.38 17.37
CA SER A 22 4.93 1.67 17.51
C SER A 22 3.91 2.74 17.90
N PRO A 23 4.16 3.56 18.94
CA PRO A 23 3.22 4.61 19.34
C PRO A 23 2.97 5.66 18.25
N MET A 24 3.86 5.79 17.27
CA MET A 24 3.71 6.66 16.10
C MET A 24 4.46 6.02 14.93
N ALA A 25 3.74 5.48 13.97
CA ALA A 25 4.30 4.85 12.78
C ALA A 25 4.38 5.84 11.62
N LYS A 26 5.36 5.61 10.72
CA LYS A 26 5.44 6.25 9.40
C LYS A 26 4.85 5.32 8.36
N ILE A 27 3.69 5.68 7.84
CA ILE A 27 2.86 4.78 7.05
C ILE A 27 2.85 5.18 5.57
N TYR A 28 3.21 4.23 4.71
CA TYR A 28 2.93 4.29 3.28
C TYR A 28 1.59 3.60 2.99
N VAL A 29 0.62 4.32 2.45
CA VAL A 29 -0.67 3.72 2.08
C VAL A 29 -0.65 3.37 0.60
N ALA A 30 -0.44 2.10 0.30
CA ALA A 30 -0.44 1.54 -1.06
C ALA A 30 -1.87 1.24 -1.52
N SER A 31 -2.29 1.78 -2.65
CA SER A 31 -3.62 1.51 -3.22
C SER A 31 -3.74 1.96 -4.69
N SER A 32 -4.94 1.89 -5.24
CA SER A 32 -5.28 2.45 -6.54
C SER A 32 -5.76 3.91 -6.41
N TRP A 33 -5.44 4.74 -7.41
CA TRP A 33 -6.00 6.09 -7.55
C TRP A 33 -7.53 6.12 -7.54
N ARG A 34 -8.18 5.02 -7.91
CA ARG A 34 -9.65 4.90 -8.00
C ARG A 34 -10.28 4.29 -6.76
N ASN A 35 -9.49 3.90 -5.75
CA ASN A 35 -10.01 3.24 -4.57
C ASN A 35 -10.82 4.21 -3.71
N GLN A 36 -12.10 3.92 -3.50
CA GLN A 36 -13.03 4.79 -2.74
C GLN A 36 -12.76 4.79 -1.23
N TYR A 37 -12.15 3.74 -0.68
CA TYR A 37 -11.84 3.61 0.75
C TYR A 37 -10.56 4.36 1.15
N TYR A 38 -9.70 4.66 0.18
CA TYR A 38 -8.38 5.24 0.42
C TYR A 38 -8.41 6.56 1.24
N PRO A 39 -9.30 7.54 0.95
CA PRO A 39 -9.31 8.80 1.70
C PRO A 39 -9.68 8.61 3.18
N GLU A 40 -10.61 7.69 3.46
CA GLU A 40 -11.03 7.39 4.83
C GLU A 40 -9.91 6.67 5.60
N VAL A 41 -9.20 5.74 4.96
CA VAL A 41 -8.04 5.07 5.56
C VAL A 41 -6.97 6.09 5.94
N VAL A 42 -6.60 6.99 5.02
CA VAL A 42 -5.61 8.04 5.31
C VAL A 42 -6.04 8.94 6.48
N ALA A 43 -7.32 9.35 6.50
CA ALA A 43 -7.85 10.18 7.57
C ALA A 43 -7.81 9.46 8.94
N ARG A 44 -8.27 8.23 9.00
CA ARG A 44 -8.30 7.43 10.24
C ARG A 44 -6.92 7.14 10.81
N LEU A 45 -5.94 6.86 9.94
CA LEU A 45 -4.55 6.65 10.38
C LEU A 45 -3.92 7.92 10.93
N ARG A 46 -4.20 9.09 10.32
CA ARG A 46 -3.76 10.39 10.83
C ARG A 46 -4.45 10.77 12.16
N GLU A 47 -5.75 10.50 12.28
CA GLU A 47 -6.51 10.70 13.53
C GLU A 47 -5.98 9.82 14.67
N ALA A 48 -5.46 8.63 14.35
CA ALA A 48 -4.79 7.74 15.30
C ALA A 48 -3.38 8.21 15.71
N GLY A 49 -2.87 9.30 15.12
CA GLY A 49 -1.58 9.92 15.49
C GLY A 49 -0.40 9.43 14.67
N HIS A 50 -0.62 8.75 13.54
CA HIS A 50 0.46 8.29 12.66
C HIS A 50 0.84 9.34 11.60
N GLU A 51 2.10 9.31 11.15
CA GLU A 51 2.55 10.03 9.97
C GLU A 51 2.19 9.22 8.72
N VAL A 52 1.41 9.81 7.79
CA VAL A 52 0.89 9.08 6.62
C VAL A 52 1.31 9.74 5.32
N TYR A 53 2.05 9.00 4.49
CA TYR A 53 2.30 9.40 3.11
C TYR A 53 1.05 9.14 2.27
N ASP A 54 0.51 10.21 1.71
CA ASP A 54 -0.65 10.20 0.83
C ASP A 54 -0.19 10.47 -0.60
N PHE A 55 -0.10 9.41 -1.43
CA PHE A 55 0.36 9.53 -2.81
C PHE A 55 -0.58 10.37 -3.70
N ARG A 56 -1.82 10.60 -3.27
CA ARG A 56 -2.77 11.47 -3.99
C ARG A 56 -2.50 12.96 -3.70
N ASN A 57 -1.87 13.26 -2.56
CA ASN A 57 -1.50 14.60 -2.13
C ASN A 57 -0.07 14.59 -1.58
N PRO A 58 0.94 14.27 -2.41
CA PRO A 58 2.31 14.14 -1.95
C PRO A 58 2.87 15.53 -1.55
N PRO A 59 3.81 15.58 -0.58
CA PRO A 59 4.38 16.85 -0.08
C PRO A 59 5.06 17.70 -1.17
N HIS A 60 5.60 17.05 -2.22
CA HIS A 60 6.27 17.73 -3.34
C HIS A 60 5.30 18.14 -4.46
N GLY A 61 3.99 17.91 -4.29
CA GLY A 61 2.97 18.16 -5.31
C GLY A 61 2.99 17.10 -6.42
N GLY A 62 2.02 17.18 -7.31
CA GLY A 62 1.89 16.28 -8.47
C GLY A 62 0.51 15.61 -8.52
N ASN A 63 0.18 15.12 -9.71
CA ASN A 63 -1.11 14.44 -9.99
C ASN A 63 -0.93 12.94 -10.25
N GLY A 64 0.19 12.36 -9.76
CA GLY A 64 0.58 10.98 -10.04
C GLY A 64 1.19 10.80 -11.42
N PHE A 65 1.44 9.54 -11.79
CA PHE A 65 2.08 9.15 -13.04
C PHE A 65 1.14 8.33 -13.90
N ARG A 66 1.16 8.61 -15.20
CA ARG A 66 0.50 7.81 -16.23
C ARG A 66 1.45 7.62 -17.40
N TRP A 67 1.47 6.44 -17.99
CA TRP A 67 2.24 6.18 -19.21
C TRP A 67 1.84 7.08 -20.36
N THR A 68 0.57 7.48 -20.43
CA THR A 68 0.05 8.44 -21.41
C THR A 68 0.58 9.86 -21.24
N ASP A 69 1.23 10.18 -20.12
CA ASP A 69 1.95 11.45 -19.94
C ASP A 69 3.32 11.44 -20.65
N ILE A 70 3.81 10.24 -21.00
CA ILE A 70 5.02 10.05 -21.82
C ILE A 70 4.62 9.98 -23.30
N ASP A 71 3.67 9.10 -23.62
CA ASP A 71 3.18 8.85 -24.98
C ASP A 71 1.68 8.52 -24.95
N PRO A 72 0.83 9.29 -25.64
CA PRO A 72 -0.62 8.99 -25.71
C PRO A 72 -0.94 7.56 -26.16
N ASP A 73 -0.06 6.95 -26.98
CA ASP A 73 -0.25 5.59 -27.51
C ASP A 73 0.36 4.51 -26.59
N ALA A 74 0.75 4.85 -25.36
CA ALA A 74 1.34 3.90 -24.40
C ALA A 74 0.51 2.62 -24.13
N PRO A 75 -0.85 2.64 -24.19
CA PRO A 75 -1.63 1.40 -24.06
C PRO A 75 -1.35 0.35 -25.15
N ASP A 76 -0.90 0.79 -26.32
CA ASP A 76 -0.63 -0.05 -27.49
C ASP A 76 0.87 -0.29 -27.75
N TRP A 77 1.73 0.07 -26.80
CA TRP A 77 3.17 -0.09 -26.91
C TRP A 77 3.58 -1.54 -27.13
N THR A 78 4.57 -1.72 -27.99
CA THR A 78 5.35 -2.95 -28.06
C THR A 78 6.20 -3.13 -26.79
N PHE A 79 6.69 -4.34 -26.57
CA PHE A 79 7.62 -4.61 -25.47
C PHE A 79 8.85 -3.68 -25.50
N GLY A 80 9.44 -3.43 -26.67
CA GLY A 80 10.59 -2.53 -26.83
C GLY A 80 10.27 -1.11 -26.36
N GLN A 81 9.15 -0.55 -26.80
CA GLN A 81 8.70 0.78 -26.39
C GLN A 81 8.44 0.86 -24.87
N TYR A 82 7.84 -0.17 -24.31
CA TYR A 82 7.66 -0.24 -22.84
C TYR A 82 9.01 -0.28 -22.11
N ALA A 83 9.96 -1.11 -22.57
CA ALA A 83 11.29 -1.19 -21.97
C ALA A 83 12.05 0.15 -22.02
N GLU A 84 11.97 0.86 -23.13
CA GLU A 84 12.52 2.23 -23.27
C GLU A 84 11.78 3.23 -22.38
N GLY A 85 10.45 3.13 -22.31
CA GLY A 85 9.58 3.97 -21.49
C GLY A 85 9.94 3.93 -19.99
N LEU A 86 10.39 2.78 -19.47
CA LEU A 86 10.87 2.65 -18.09
C LEU A 86 12.06 3.59 -17.77
N HIS A 87 12.89 3.92 -18.77
CA HIS A 87 14.03 4.83 -18.63
C HIS A 87 13.72 6.27 -19.02
N HIS A 88 12.44 6.56 -19.31
CA HIS A 88 12.05 7.93 -19.61
C HIS A 88 12.17 8.82 -18.35
N PRO A 89 12.71 10.07 -18.47
CA PRO A 89 12.94 10.93 -17.31
C PRO A 89 11.72 11.19 -16.41
N LYS A 90 10.50 11.15 -16.94
CA LYS A 90 9.27 11.25 -16.15
C LYS A 90 9.03 9.99 -15.30
N ALA A 91 9.27 8.80 -15.87
CA ALA A 91 9.13 7.53 -15.17
C ALA A 91 10.19 7.41 -14.05
N GLU A 92 11.43 7.72 -14.35
CA GLU A 92 12.53 7.72 -13.38
C GLU A 92 12.27 8.67 -12.20
N ARG A 93 11.80 9.89 -12.45
CA ARG A 93 11.48 10.85 -11.37
C ARG A 93 10.34 10.35 -10.49
N GLN A 94 9.28 9.80 -11.09
CA GLN A 94 8.17 9.27 -10.30
C GLN A 94 8.58 8.07 -9.47
N PHE A 95 9.33 7.14 -10.09
CA PHE A 95 9.85 5.97 -9.38
C PHE A 95 10.75 6.38 -8.20
N ALA A 96 11.63 7.36 -8.40
CA ALA A 96 12.50 7.85 -7.31
C ALA A 96 11.68 8.45 -6.15
N ALA A 97 10.62 9.21 -6.44
CA ALA A 97 9.74 9.78 -5.42
C ALA A 97 8.96 8.70 -4.66
N ASP A 98 8.44 7.70 -5.36
CA ASP A 98 7.71 6.59 -4.73
C ASP A 98 8.66 5.73 -3.87
N LEU A 99 9.88 5.47 -4.36
CA LEU A 99 10.88 4.72 -3.62
C LEU A 99 11.34 5.48 -2.35
N GLU A 100 11.57 6.78 -2.44
CA GLU A 100 11.90 7.62 -1.27
C GLU A 100 10.81 7.53 -0.20
N ALA A 101 9.54 7.58 -0.60
CA ALA A 101 8.41 7.45 0.33
C ALA A 101 8.32 6.05 0.95
N LEU A 102 8.60 4.99 0.18
CA LEU A 102 8.66 3.62 0.68
C LEU A 102 9.83 3.44 1.67
N GLU A 103 11.01 4.01 1.38
CA GLU A 103 12.17 3.96 2.26
C GLU A 103 11.96 4.73 3.56
N TRP A 104 11.24 5.85 3.51
CA TRP A 104 10.87 6.65 4.68
C TRP A 104 9.93 5.91 5.62
N ALA A 105 8.99 5.09 5.09
CA ALA A 105 7.98 4.40 5.86
C ALA A 105 8.53 3.19 6.61
N ASP A 106 8.06 2.96 7.83
CA ASP A 106 8.29 1.72 8.60
C ASP A 106 7.14 0.72 8.46
N THR A 107 5.99 1.19 8.02
CA THR A 107 4.76 0.43 7.88
C THR A 107 4.11 0.68 6.51
N CYS A 108 3.59 -0.37 5.89
CA CYS A 108 2.78 -0.28 4.67
C CYS A 108 1.35 -0.76 4.96
N VAL A 109 0.37 0.02 4.53
CA VAL A 109 -1.05 -0.39 4.52
C VAL A 109 -1.48 -0.57 3.06
N LEU A 110 -1.72 -1.82 2.67
CA LEU A 110 -2.27 -2.16 1.36
C LEU A 110 -3.79 -2.10 1.42
N VAL A 111 -4.41 -1.15 0.72
CA VAL A 111 -5.87 -0.95 0.71
C VAL A 111 -6.47 -1.53 -0.56
N LEU A 112 -7.30 -2.56 -0.43
CA LEU A 112 -8.00 -3.20 -1.54
C LEU A 112 -9.34 -2.51 -1.85
N PRO A 113 -9.83 -2.61 -3.13
CA PRO A 113 -9.15 -3.21 -4.27
C PRO A 113 -8.04 -2.32 -4.83
N CYS A 114 -6.95 -2.93 -5.29
CA CYS A 114 -5.84 -2.19 -5.86
C CYS A 114 -5.14 -2.99 -6.98
N GLY A 115 -4.24 -2.32 -7.69
CA GLY A 115 -3.53 -2.89 -8.84
C GLY A 115 -2.16 -3.46 -8.51
N ARG A 116 -1.41 -3.78 -9.57
CA ARG A 116 -0.08 -4.41 -9.51
C ARG A 116 0.96 -3.57 -8.77
N SER A 117 0.98 -2.25 -8.98
CA SER A 117 1.93 -1.36 -8.33
C SER A 117 1.83 -1.43 -6.81
N ALA A 118 0.62 -1.27 -6.26
CA ALA A 118 0.39 -1.34 -4.82
C ALA A 118 0.82 -2.70 -4.22
N HIS A 119 0.57 -3.81 -4.93
CA HIS A 119 1.03 -5.13 -4.48
C HIS A 119 2.56 -5.26 -4.54
N THR A 120 3.20 -4.67 -5.56
CA THR A 120 4.68 -4.66 -5.67
C THR A 120 5.29 -3.85 -4.53
N GLU A 121 4.74 -2.69 -4.21
CA GLU A 121 5.15 -1.83 -3.10
C GLU A 121 5.02 -2.55 -1.75
N ALA A 122 3.86 -3.16 -1.48
CA ALA A 122 3.63 -3.95 -0.26
C ALA A 122 4.57 -5.17 -0.17
N GLY A 123 4.81 -5.86 -1.28
CA GLY A 123 5.74 -6.97 -1.35
C GLY A 123 7.19 -6.54 -1.10
N TRP A 124 7.60 -5.40 -1.65
CA TRP A 124 8.91 -4.82 -1.40
C TRP A 124 9.11 -4.47 0.08
N MET A 125 8.10 -3.82 0.70
CA MET A 125 8.11 -3.48 2.13
C MET A 125 8.22 -4.74 3.01
N ALA A 126 7.46 -5.79 2.70
CA ALA A 126 7.54 -7.07 3.42
C ALA A 126 8.93 -7.72 3.27
N GLY A 127 9.50 -7.70 2.06
CA GLY A 127 10.85 -8.20 1.77
C GLY A 127 11.95 -7.40 2.47
N ALA A 128 11.74 -6.10 2.67
CA ALA A 128 12.62 -5.22 3.44
C ALA A 128 12.46 -5.38 4.97
N GLY A 129 11.61 -6.29 5.43
CA GLY A 129 11.36 -6.53 6.86
C GLY A 129 10.51 -5.46 7.54
N ARG A 130 9.85 -4.62 6.77
CA ARG A 130 8.92 -3.60 7.25
C ARG A 130 7.58 -4.24 7.60
N ARG A 131 6.79 -3.55 8.44
CA ARG A 131 5.43 -3.98 8.77
C ARG A 131 4.51 -3.80 7.57
N VAL A 132 3.70 -4.82 7.24
CA VAL A 132 2.72 -4.75 6.16
C VAL A 132 1.37 -5.27 6.62
N ILE A 133 0.32 -4.48 6.39
CA ILE A 133 -1.06 -4.82 6.74
C ILE A 133 -1.91 -4.71 5.48
N ALA A 134 -2.64 -5.78 5.12
CA ALA A 134 -3.64 -5.72 4.07
C ALA A 134 -5.02 -5.38 4.67
N TYR A 135 -5.63 -4.30 4.20
CA TYR A 135 -6.99 -3.92 4.54
C TYR A 135 -7.93 -4.29 3.39
N ILE A 136 -8.89 -5.17 3.68
CA ILE A 136 -9.86 -5.73 2.72
C ILE A 136 -11.27 -5.34 3.20
N PRO A 137 -11.75 -4.12 2.85
CA PRO A 137 -13.08 -3.65 3.28
C PRO A 137 -14.23 -4.47 2.71
N GLU A 138 -14.03 -5.02 1.52
CA GLU A 138 -14.95 -5.93 0.84
C GLU A 138 -14.17 -7.14 0.31
N MET A 139 -14.74 -8.34 0.46
CA MET A 139 -14.07 -9.56 -0.01
C MET A 139 -13.76 -9.47 -1.50
N VAL A 140 -12.52 -9.77 -1.80
CA VAL A 140 -11.95 -9.96 -3.14
C VAL A 140 -11.48 -11.39 -3.30
N GLU A 141 -10.98 -11.77 -4.48
CA GLU A 141 -10.35 -13.06 -4.68
C GLU A 141 -9.22 -13.25 -3.65
N PRO A 142 -9.21 -14.39 -2.91
CA PRO A 142 -8.19 -14.65 -1.90
C PRO A 142 -6.78 -14.72 -2.50
N GLU A 143 -5.81 -14.06 -1.84
CA GLU A 143 -4.40 -14.06 -2.25
C GLU A 143 -3.53 -14.78 -1.21
N LEU A 144 -2.89 -15.87 -1.62
CA LEU A 144 -2.05 -16.69 -0.74
C LEU A 144 -0.83 -15.92 -0.24
N MET A 145 -0.24 -15.05 -1.06
CA MET A 145 1.01 -14.36 -0.74
C MET A 145 0.85 -13.29 0.35
N TYR A 146 -0.39 -12.95 0.75
CA TYR A 146 -0.61 -12.12 1.96
C TYR A 146 -0.14 -12.79 3.25
N LYS A 147 0.23 -14.08 3.21
CA LYS A 147 0.98 -14.74 4.29
C LYS A 147 2.36 -14.13 4.57
N LEU A 148 2.91 -13.34 3.66
CA LEU A 148 4.12 -12.54 3.88
C LEU A 148 3.87 -11.31 4.76
N PHE A 149 2.61 -10.88 4.89
CA PHE A 149 2.23 -9.69 5.61
C PHE A 149 2.03 -9.97 7.10
N ASP A 150 2.14 -8.93 7.92
CA ASP A 150 1.99 -9.04 9.37
C ASP A 150 0.52 -9.20 9.78
N ALA A 151 -0.42 -8.62 9.02
CA ALA A 151 -1.85 -8.77 9.26
C ALA A 151 -2.68 -8.65 7.97
N VAL A 152 -3.87 -9.26 8.01
CA VAL A 152 -4.95 -9.07 7.03
C VAL A 152 -6.22 -8.76 7.81
N VAL A 153 -6.82 -7.60 7.57
CA VAL A 153 -7.94 -7.07 8.36
C VAL A 153 -9.10 -6.63 7.47
N GLY A 154 -10.33 -6.73 7.98
CA GLY A 154 -11.54 -6.39 7.25
C GLY A 154 -12.23 -5.12 7.72
N THR A 155 -11.81 -4.53 8.85
CA THR A 155 -12.41 -3.30 9.39
C THR A 155 -11.36 -2.22 9.64
N LEU A 156 -11.77 -0.96 9.64
CA LEU A 156 -10.88 0.17 9.96
C LEU A 156 -10.39 0.13 11.41
N ASP A 157 -11.22 -0.33 12.34
CA ASP A 157 -10.84 -0.42 13.75
C ASP A 157 -9.77 -1.50 13.95
N ASP A 158 -9.89 -2.65 13.25
CA ASP A 158 -8.85 -3.69 13.26
C ASP A 158 -7.57 -3.20 12.57
N LEU A 159 -7.69 -2.39 11.51
CA LEU A 159 -6.55 -1.79 10.84
C LEU A 159 -5.75 -0.90 11.82
N VAL A 160 -6.42 0.05 12.46
CA VAL A 160 -5.80 0.96 13.43
C VAL A 160 -5.23 0.18 14.61
N GLY A 161 -5.95 -0.82 15.11
CA GLY A 161 -5.48 -1.68 16.21
C GLY A 161 -4.32 -2.62 15.84
N SER A 162 -3.98 -2.72 14.56
CA SER A 162 -2.89 -3.57 14.05
C SER A 162 -1.59 -2.79 13.78
N ILE A 163 -1.58 -1.48 13.92
CA ILE A 163 -0.40 -0.61 13.74
C ILE A 163 0.25 -0.33 15.09
#